data_9082c4ed72fd1f35be89e1f594af9d5e
#
_entry.id   9082c4ed72fd1f35be89e1f594af9d5e
#
_cell.length_a   1.000
_cell.length_b   1.000
_cell.length_c   1.000
_cell.angle_alpha   90.00
_cell.angle_beta   90.00
_cell.angle_gamma   90.00
#
_symmetry.space_group_name_H-M   'P 1'
#
loop_
_entity.id
_entity.type
_entity.pdbx_description
1 polymer ?
#
loop_
_entity_poly.entity_id
_entity_poly.type
_entity_poly.pdbx_seq_one_letter_code
_entity_poly.pdbx_strand_id
1 'polypeptide(L)'
;MNFSLSGNLFKGIGIATIGALVLSPDTLFMRWSEMDAWSMLTWRGFEMGLMLILFSSCFEIYRKNFKKVFSRVGIWIILSQILSSIFFTYGVAETSVSLILFCLATSPIFASIFSIFILKEKTTSSTWITAFFALIGVGISVANGENVLNAPQGSVFIGTVCGIGAAATLGLSLVFLR
;
A
#
# COMPACT_ATOMS: atom_id res chain seq x y z
N MET A 1 -25.38 15.82 19.22
CA MET A 1 -24.05 16.18 18.70
C MET A 1 -23.46 15.14 17.72
N ASN A 2 -24.32 14.31 17.07
CA ASN A 2 -23.88 13.16 16.24
C ASN A 2 -24.04 13.35 14.72
N PHE A 3 -24.58 14.48 14.26
CA PHE A 3 -24.88 14.65 12.82
C PHE A 3 -23.71 15.16 11.98
N SER A 4 -22.74 15.86 12.58
CA SER A 4 -21.56 16.38 11.85
C SER A 4 -20.48 15.32 11.65
N LEU A 5 -20.36 14.36 12.57
CA LEU A 5 -19.42 13.24 12.47
C LEU A 5 -19.77 12.29 11.32
N SER A 6 -21.06 12.03 11.11
CA SER A 6 -21.56 11.21 10.01
C SER A 6 -21.21 11.81 8.63
N GLY A 7 -21.41 13.13 8.45
CA GLY A 7 -21.12 13.80 7.17
C GLY A 7 -19.63 13.80 6.79
N ASN A 8 -18.74 13.92 7.76
CA ASN A 8 -17.31 13.88 7.53
C ASN A 8 -16.82 12.44 7.25
N LEU A 9 -17.44 11.45 7.87
CA LEU A 9 -17.13 10.04 7.65
C LEU A 9 -17.53 9.61 6.23
N PHE A 10 -18.72 9.99 5.76
CA PHE A 10 -19.14 9.72 4.38
C PHE A 10 -18.25 10.41 3.34
N LYS A 11 -17.83 11.64 3.58
CA LYS A 11 -16.87 12.33 2.71
C LYS A 11 -15.52 11.63 2.69
N GLY A 12 -15.03 11.19 3.85
CA GLY A 12 -13.78 10.42 3.96
C GLY A 12 -13.83 9.10 3.20
N ILE A 13 -14.92 8.34 3.36
CA ILE A 13 -15.13 7.09 2.62
C ILE A 13 -15.21 7.36 1.11
N GLY A 14 -15.95 8.38 0.69
CA GLY A 14 -16.06 8.76 -0.72
C GLY A 14 -14.71 9.08 -1.36
N ILE A 15 -13.89 9.89 -0.70
CA ILE A 15 -12.53 10.24 -1.16
C ILE A 15 -11.64 8.99 -1.22
N ALA A 16 -11.70 8.14 -0.20
CA ALA A 16 -10.93 6.89 -0.17
C ALA A 16 -11.34 5.93 -1.30
N THR A 17 -12.65 5.82 -1.58
CA THR A 17 -13.17 5.00 -2.68
C THR A 17 -12.70 5.52 -4.04
N ILE A 18 -12.76 6.84 -4.27
CA ILE A 18 -12.26 7.46 -5.50
C ILE A 18 -10.75 7.20 -5.63
N GLY A 19 -9.98 7.38 -4.56
CA GLY A 19 -8.55 7.07 -4.56
C GLY A 19 -8.25 5.62 -4.90
N ALA A 20 -9.01 4.68 -4.35
CA ALA A 20 -8.87 3.25 -4.65
C ALA A 20 -9.21 2.93 -6.12
N LEU A 21 -10.27 3.54 -6.67
CA LEU A 21 -10.64 3.38 -8.09
C LEU A 21 -9.58 3.94 -9.04
N VAL A 22 -8.95 5.06 -8.71
CA VAL A 22 -7.86 5.65 -9.50
C VAL A 22 -6.61 4.78 -9.46
N LEU A 23 -6.31 4.14 -8.32
CA LEU A 23 -5.17 3.24 -8.17
C LEU A 23 -5.40 1.85 -8.79
N SER A 24 -6.67 1.45 -8.96
CA SER A 24 -7.01 0.10 -9.45
C SER A 24 -6.37 -0.26 -10.81
N PRO A 25 -6.32 0.61 -11.83
CA PRO A 25 -5.69 0.27 -13.11
C PRO A 25 -4.16 0.26 -13.09
N ASP A 26 -3.50 0.74 -12.04
CA ASP A 26 -2.04 0.83 -11.94
C ASP A 26 -1.36 -0.53 -12.18
N THR A 27 -1.81 -1.58 -11.53
CA THR A 27 -1.25 -2.93 -11.70
C THR A 27 -1.51 -3.52 -13.09
N LEU A 28 -2.59 -3.13 -13.75
CA LEU A 28 -2.88 -3.52 -15.12
C LEU A 28 -1.88 -2.86 -16.10
N PHE A 29 -1.64 -1.57 -15.95
CA PHE A 29 -0.65 -0.85 -16.74
C PHE A 29 0.76 -1.38 -16.52
N MET A 30 1.11 -1.73 -15.28
CA MET A 30 2.37 -2.40 -14.98
C MET A 30 2.56 -3.69 -15.78
N ARG A 31 1.52 -4.51 -15.88
CA ARG A 31 1.56 -5.75 -16.68
C ARG A 31 1.63 -5.51 -18.17
N TRP A 32 0.90 -4.53 -18.68
CA TRP A 32 0.89 -4.22 -20.10
C TRP A 32 2.18 -3.57 -20.60
N SER A 33 2.93 -2.93 -19.72
CA SER A 33 4.18 -2.27 -20.11
C SER A 33 5.29 -3.26 -20.50
N GLU A 34 5.18 -4.54 -20.10
CA GLU A 34 6.21 -5.58 -20.32
C GLU A 34 7.64 -5.14 -19.94
N MET A 35 7.74 -4.17 -19.03
CA MET A 35 9.02 -3.62 -18.58
C MET A 35 9.61 -4.51 -17.48
N ASP A 36 10.93 -4.50 -17.38
CA ASP A 36 11.62 -5.12 -16.25
C ASP A 36 11.36 -4.36 -14.94
N ALA A 37 11.51 -5.05 -13.81
CA ALA A 37 11.18 -4.52 -12.48
C ALA A 37 11.89 -3.19 -12.17
N TRP A 38 13.14 -3.03 -12.60
CA TRP A 38 13.94 -1.83 -12.34
C TRP A 38 13.48 -0.62 -13.15
N SER A 39 13.18 -0.82 -14.43
CA SER A 39 12.63 0.23 -15.30
C SER A 39 11.26 0.67 -14.79
N MET A 40 10.42 -0.28 -14.39
CA MET A 40 9.09 -0.02 -13.83
C MET A 40 9.17 0.77 -12.51
N LEU A 41 10.08 0.41 -11.61
CA LEU A 41 10.32 1.12 -10.35
C LEU A 41 10.79 2.56 -10.61
N THR A 42 11.69 2.74 -11.58
CA THR A 42 12.23 4.06 -11.94
C THR A 42 11.12 4.97 -12.48
N TRP A 43 10.29 4.48 -13.40
CA TRP A 43 9.17 5.22 -13.94
C TRP A 43 8.16 5.62 -12.86
N ARG A 44 7.75 4.70 -12.02
CA ARG A 44 6.84 4.99 -10.88
C ARG A 44 7.42 6.05 -9.94
N GLY A 45 8.71 5.92 -9.61
CA GLY A 45 9.38 6.91 -8.78
C GLY A 45 9.41 8.30 -9.42
N PHE A 46 9.67 8.36 -10.73
CA PHE A 46 9.66 9.60 -11.48
C PHE A 46 8.27 10.24 -11.55
N GLU A 47 7.24 9.47 -11.89
CA GLU A 47 5.85 9.95 -11.95
C GLU A 47 5.36 10.46 -10.61
N MET A 48 5.58 9.71 -9.52
CA MET A 48 5.20 10.11 -8.17
C MET A 48 5.96 11.36 -7.72
N GLY A 49 7.26 11.44 -8.01
CA GLY A 49 8.08 12.62 -7.72
C GLY A 49 7.59 13.84 -8.47
N LEU A 50 7.31 13.71 -9.76
CA LEU A 50 6.77 14.79 -10.59
C LEU A 50 5.42 15.28 -10.07
N MET A 51 4.51 14.36 -9.76
CA MET A 51 3.20 14.70 -9.19
C MET A 51 3.32 15.44 -7.85
N LEU A 52 4.20 14.98 -6.96
CA LEU A 52 4.46 15.66 -5.69
C LEU A 52 4.98 17.08 -5.89
N ILE A 53 5.88 17.29 -6.85
CA ILE A 53 6.41 18.63 -7.17
C ILE A 53 5.29 19.51 -7.72
N LEU A 54 4.48 19.01 -8.65
CA LEU A 54 3.36 19.75 -9.22
C LEU A 54 2.33 20.13 -8.14
N PHE A 55 1.92 19.17 -7.31
CA PHE A 55 0.99 19.44 -6.21
C PHE A 55 1.56 20.43 -5.18
N SER A 56 2.84 20.29 -4.82
CA SER A 56 3.48 21.21 -3.89
C SER A 56 3.59 22.63 -4.44
N SER A 57 3.71 22.77 -5.76
CA SER A 57 3.76 24.07 -6.44
C SER A 57 2.38 24.73 -6.52
N CYS A 58 1.32 23.92 -6.73
CA CYS A 58 -0.05 24.42 -6.86
C CYS A 58 -0.72 24.76 -5.51
N PHE A 59 -0.34 24.08 -4.44
CA PHE A 59 -1.01 24.20 -3.13
C PHE A 59 -0.03 24.72 -2.06
N GLU A 60 -0.26 25.92 -1.56
CA GLU A 60 0.57 26.55 -0.49
C GLU A 60 0.66 25.72 0.80
N ILE A 61 -0.39 24.95 1.11
CA ILE A 61 -0.43 24.09 2.29
C ILE A 61 0.70 23.05 2.25
N TYR A 62 0.96 22.46 1.08
CA TYR A 62 2.02 21.46 0.91
C TYR A 62 3.41 22.12 0.98
N ARG A 63 3.56 23.32 0.42
CA ARG A 63 4.84 24.06 0.43
C ARG A 63 5.27 24.44 1.86
N LYS A 64 4.34 24.87 2.71
CA LYS A 64 4.63 25.21 4.12
C LYS A 64 5.04 24.00 4.95
N ASN A 65 4.50 22.80 4.63
CA ASN A 65 4.76 21.58 5.38
C ASN A 65 5.97 20.78 4.83
N PHE A 66 6.56 21.18 3.71
CA PHE A 66 7.66 20.44 3.07
C PHE A 66 8.86 20.20 3.99
N LYS A 67 9.15 21.16 4.89
CA LYS A 67 10.21 21.00 5.91
C LYS A 67 9.93 19.86 6.90
N LYS A 68 8.67 19.52 7.15
CA LYS A 68 8.29 18.42 8.04
C LYS A 68 8.61 17.04 7.44
N VAL A 69 8.69 16.95 6.11
CA VAL A 69 9.06 15.72 5.40
C VAL A 69 10.49 15.29 5.77
N PHE A 70 11.39 16.23 6.05
CA PHE A 70 12.75 15.96 6.50
C PHE A 70 12.89 15.78 8.03
N SER A 71 11.77 15.67 8.76
CA SER A 71 11.82 15.27 10.16
C SER A 71 12.26 13.81 10.30
N ARG A 72 12.72 13.40 11.49
CA ARG A 72 13.09 11.99 11.73
C ARG A 72 11.96 11.03 11.35
N VAL A 73 10.73 11.36 11.72
CA VAL A 73 9.55 10.55 11.38
C VAL A 73 9.31 10.53 9.86
N GLY A 74 9.42 11.70 9.19
CA GLY A 74 9.26 11.79 7.74
C GLY A 74 10.28 10.94 6.99
N ILE A 75 11.53 10.90 7.43
CA ILE A 75 12.57 10.05 6.84
C ILE A 75 12.20 8.57 6.97
N TRP A 76 11.72 8.12 8.14
CA TRP A 76 11.28 6.73 8.32
C TRP A 76 10.08 6.37 7.43
N ILE A 77 9.14 7.30 7.24
CA ILE A 77 8.02 7.11 6.31
C ILE A 77 8.54 6.94 4.88
N ILE A 78 9.45 7.82 4.44
CA ILE A 78 10.03 7.76 3.09
C ILE A 78 10.76 6.43 2.89
N LEU A 79 11.62 6.03 3.81
CA LEU A 79 12.37 4.78 3.72
C LEU A 79 11.46 3.56 3.66
N SER A 80 10.44 3.48 4.53
CA SER A 80 9.48 2.39 4.51
C SER A 80 8.65 2.38 3.23
N GLN A 81 8.32 3.53 2.67
CA GLN A 81 7.56 3.63 1.42
C GLN A 81 8.40 3.24 0.20
N ILE A 82 9.67 3.64 0.16
CA ILE A 82 10.61 3.21 -0.89
C ILE A 82 10.76 1.69 -0.85
N LEU A 83 10.98 1.12 0.32
CA LEU A 83 11.16 -0.31 0.50
C LEU A 83 9.88 -1.08 0.11
N SER A 84 8.71 -0.57 0.48
CA SER A 84 7.42 -1.13 0.07
C SER A 84 7.26 -1.11 -1.46
N SER A 85 7.62 -0.02 -2.12
CA SER A 85 7.56 0.10 -3.58
C SER A 85 8.48 -0.87 -4.28
N ILE A 86 9.70 -1.07 -3.76
CA ILE A 86 10.66 -2.04 -4.31
C ILE A 86 10.08 -3.45 -4.21
N PHE A 87 9.66 -3.87 -3.04
CA PHE A 87 9.07 -5.19 -2.83
C PHE A 87 7.83 -5.42 -3.69
N PHE A 88 6.94 -4.43 -3.76
CA PHE A 88 5.72 -4.51 -4.56
C PHE A 88 6.03 -4.66 -6.03
N THR A 89 6.86 -3.77 -6.60
CA THR A 89 7.18 -3.75 -8.02
C THR A 89 7.93 -5.02 -8.44
N TYR A 90 8.93 -5.43 -7.67
CA TYR A 90 9.67 -6.66 -7.92
C TYR A 90 8.76 -7.88 -7.82
N GLY A 91 7.91 -7.94 -6.80
CA GLY A 91 6.94 -9.03 -6.65
C GLY A 91 5.96 -9.13 -7.81
N VAL A 92 5.44 -8.00 -8.32
CA VAL A 92 4.53 -7.97 -9.49
C VAL A 92 5.24 -8.41 -10.77
N ALA A 93 6.53 -8.08 -10.92
CA ALA A 93 7.31 -8.50 -12.08
C ALA A 93 7.57 -10.01 -12.10
N GLU A 94 7.86 -10.60 -10.93
CA GLU A 94 8.27 -12.01 -10.81
C GLU A 94 7.11 -12.99 -10.63
N THR A 95 5.91 -12.50 -10.22
CA THR A 95 4.79 -13.40 -9.91
C THR A 95 3.44 -12.84 -10.36
N SER A 96 2.34 -13.51 -9.97
CA SER A 96 0.99 -13.04 -10.26
C SER A 96 0.62 -11.82 -9.40
N VAL A 97 -0.02 -10.83 -10.03
CA VAL A 97 -0.55 -9.64 -9.34
C VAL A 97 -1.48 -10.03 -8.20
N SER A 98 -2.32 -11.06 -8.42
CA SER A 98 -3.27 -11.55 -7.41
C SER A 98 -2.58 -12.00 -6.13
N LEU A 99 -1.44 -12.70 -6.24
CA LEU A 99 -0.66 -13.14 -5.08
C LEU A 99 -0.11 -11.96 -4.28
N ILE A 100 0.44 -10.96 -4.97
CA ILE A 100 0.97 -9.75 -4.33
C ILE A 100 -0.13 -8.96 -3.63
N LEU A 101 -1.29 -8.78 -4.29
CA LEU A 101 -2.43 -8.09 -3.70
C LEU A 101 -3.00 -8.86 -2.49
N PHE A 102 -2.99 -10.20 -2.53
CA PHE A 102 -3.34 -11.02 -1.36
C PHE A 102 -2.41 -10.76 -0.18
N CYS A 103 -1.09 -10.80 -0.42
CA CYS A 103 -0.11 -10.47 0.61
C CYS A 103 -0.29 -9.03 1.12
N LEU A 104 -0.54 -8.06 0.22
CA LEU A 104 -0.72 -6.66 0.58
C LEU A 104 -1.96 -6.43 1.45
N ALA A 105 -3.01 -7.24 1.29
CA ALA A 105 -4.20 -7.21 2.14
C ALA A 105 -3.90 -7.58 3.60
N THR A 106 -2.73 -8.14 3.90
CA THR A 106 -2.26 -8.36 5.28
C THR A 106 -1.68 -7.10 5.93
N SER A 107 -1.49 -6.01 5.18
CA SER A 107 -0.88 -4.77 5.71
C SER A 107 -1.57 -4.18 6.94
N PRO A 108 -2.91 -4.24 7.13
CA PRO A 108 -3.54 -3.78 8.36
C PRO A 108 -3.15 -4.62 9.59
N ILE A 109 -2.81 -5.90 9.38
CA ILE A 109 -2.33 -6.78 10.47
C ILE A 109 -0.96 -6.30 10.93
N PHE A 110 -0.04 -6.06 9.99
CA PHE A 110 1.28 -5.51 10.30
C PHE A 110 1.20 -4.13 10.93
N ALA A 111 0.33 -3.24 10.40
CA ALA A 111 0.09 -1.93 11.00
C ALA A 111 -0.40 -2.04 12.46
N SER A 112 -1.29 -3.00 12.75
CA SER A 112 -1.78 -3.25 14.11
C SER A 112 -0.67 -3.75 15.03
N ILE A 113 0.16 -4.68 14.56
CA ILE A 113 1.30 -5.21 15.31
C ILE A 113 2.30 -4.08 15.61
N PHE A 114 2.71 -3.33 14.60
CA PHE A 114 3.64 -2.21 14.78
C PHE A 114 3.07 -1.09 15.66
N SER A 115 1.75 -0.83 15.60
CA SER A 115 1.09 0.15 16.48
C SER A 115 1.21 -0.27 17.95
N ILE A 116 1.07 -1.55 18.26
CA ILE A 116 1.25 -2.07 19.63
C ILE A 116 2.70 -1.88 20.09
N PHE A 117 3.69 -2.21 19.24
CA PHE A 117 5.09 -2.17 19.63
C PHE A 117 5.67 -0.75 19.65
N ILE A 118 5.32 0.11 18.70
CA ILE A 118 5.92 1.44 18.53
C ILE A 118 5.14 2.50 19.31
N LEU A 119 3.80 2.52 19.14
CA LEU A 119 2.92 3.51 19.77
C LEU A 119 2.40 3.06 21.15
N LYS A 120 2.57 1.76 21.51
CA LYS A 120 2.03 1.15 22.72
C LYS A 120 0.51 1.33 22.85
N GLU A 121 -0.18 1.48 21.74
CA GLU A 121 -1.63 1.60 21.67
C GLU A 121 -2.30 0.22 21.70
N LYS A 122 -3.43 0.11 22.40
CA LYS A 122 -4.25 -1.10 22.37
C LYS A 122 -5.06 -1.13 21.07
N THR A 123 -4.81 -2.10 20.25
CA THR A 123 -5.62 -2.34 19.04
C THR A 123 -7.00 -2.85 19.42
N THR A 124 -8.03 -2.30 18.80
CA THR A 124 -9.41 -2.73 19.06
C THR A 124 -9.67 -4.09 18.40
N SER A 125 -10.40 -4.97 19.07
CA SER A 125 -10.82 -6.29 18.53
C SER A 125 -11.52 -6.17 17.17
N SER A 126 -12.22 -5.07 16.92
CA SER A 126 -12.83 -4.76 15.63
C SER A 126 -11.81 -4.69 14.49
N THR A 127 -10.60 -4.19 14.73
CA THR A 127 -9.54 -4.12 13.70
C THR A 127 -9.08 -5.52 13.29
N TRP A 128 -8.95 -6.45 14.23
CA TRP A 128 -8.60 -7.83 13.93
C TRP A 128 -9.69 -8.57 13.16
N ILE A 129 -10.95 -8.33 13.53
CA ILE A 129 -12.10 -8.92 12.83
C ILE A 129 -12.16 -8.41 11.39
N THR A 130 -12.05 -7.11 11.17
CA THR A 130 -12.06 -6.52 9.82
C THR A 130 -10.88 -7.00 8.98
N ALA A 131 -9.68 -7.11 9.54
CA ALA A 131 -8.52 -7.65 8.85
C ALA A 131 -8.71 -9.11 8.44
N PHE A 132 -9.32 -9.92 9.30
CA PHE A 132 -9.62 -11.33 9.02
C PHE A 132 -10.63 -11.48 7.86
N PHE A 133 -11.72 -10.70 7.89
CA PHE A 133 -12.70 -10.72 6.79
C PHE A 133 -12.13 -10.19 5.47
N ALA A 134 -11.27 -9.18 5.52
CA ALA A 134 -10.57 -8.70 4.32
C ALA A 134 -9.66 -9.78 3.71
N LEU A 135 -8.93 -10.53 4.56
CA LEU A 135 -8.11 -11.66 4.12
C LEU A 135 -8.95 -12.77 3.47
N ILE A 136 -10.09 -13.11 4.06
CA ILE A 136 -11.00 -14.09 3.48
C ILE A 136 -11.48 -13.63 2.10
N GLY A 137 -11.93 -12.36 1.98
CA GLY A 137 -12.41 -11.81 0.71
C GLY A 137 -11.35 -11.84 -0.39
N VAL A 138 -10.12 -11.44 -0.08
CA VAL A 138 -9.02 -11.50 -1.04
C VAL A 138 -8.62 -12.95 -1.32
N GLY A 139 -8.61 -13.83 -0.31
CA GLY A 139 -8.32 -15.25 -0.46
C GLY A 139 -9.29 -15.95 -1.42
N ILE A 140 -10.59 -15.68 -1.31
CA ILE A 140 -11.62 -16.18 -2.24
C ILE A 140 -11.37 -15.66 -3.65
N SER A 141 -11.03 -14.37 -3.80
CA SER A 141 -10.73 -13.76 -5.10
C SER A 141 -9.52 -14.41 -5.77
N VAL A 142 -8.46 -14.69 -5.00
CA VAL A 142 -7.25 -15.35 -5.50
C VAL A 142 -7.50 -16.82 -5.84
N ALA A 143 -8.26 -17.54 -5.01
CA ALA A 143 -8.56 -18.96 -5.23
C ALA A 143 -9.38 -19.20 -6.50
N ASN A 144 -10.20 -18.24 -6.92
CA ASN A 144 -10.95 -18.28 -8.17
C ASN A 144 -10.16 -17.77 -9.38
N GLY A 145 -8.97 -17.21 -9.17
CA GLY A 145 -8.08 -16.75 -10.25
C GLY A 145 -7.20 -17.90 -10.75
N GLU A 146 -7.49 -18.43 -11.94
CA GLU A 146 -6.77 -19.56 -12.55
C GLU A 146 -5.26 -19.34 -12.73
N ASN A 147 -4.80 -18.10 -12.65
CA ASN A 147 -3.41 -17.72 -12.95
C ASN A 147 -2.42 -17.96 -11.80
N VAL A 148 -2.88 -18.22 -10.57
CA VAL A 148 -1.98 -18.46 -9.44
C VAL A 148 -1.32 -19.84 -9.54
N LEU A 149 -2.05 -20.82 -10.10
CA LEU A 149 -1.59 -22.20 -10.23
C LEU A 149 -0.59 -22.41 -11.39
N ASN A 150 -0.56 -21.50 -12.36
CA ASN A 150 0.29 -21.57 -13.54
C ASN A 150 1.60 -20.79 -13.41
N ALA A 151 1.84 -20.13 -12.27
CA ALA A 151 3.11 -19.45 -12.03
C ALA A 151 4.22 -20.51 -11.77
N PRO A 152 5.45 -20.31 -12.31
CA PRO A 152 6.56 -21.18 -12.00
C PRO A 152 6.77 -21.27 -10.49
N GLN A 153 6.94 -22.48 -9.94
CA GLN A 153 7.02 -22.70 -8.49
C GLN A 153 8.10 -21.86 -7.78
N GLY A 154 9.18 -21.55 -8.46
CA GLY A 154 10.24 -20.67 -7.94
C GLY A 154 9.81 -19.20 -7.78
N SER A 155 8.93 -18.72 -8.66
CA SER A 155 8.42 -17.34 -8.60
C SER A 155 7.37 -17.14 -7.52
N VAL A 156 6.61 -18.16 -7.13
CA VAL A 156 5.59 -18.07 -6.06
C VAL A 156 6.25 -17.78 -4.70
N PHE A 157 7.34 -18.45 -4.38
CA PHE A 157 8.07 -18.21 -3.12
C PHE A 157 8.62 -16.77 -3.07
N ILE A 158 9.32 -16.34 -4.12
CA ILE A 158 9.86 -14.97 -4.23
C ILE A 158 8.74 -13.96 -4.14
N GLY A 159 7.65 -14.17 -4.88
CA GLY A 159 6.46 -13.31 -4.84
C GLY A 159 5.85 -13.20 -3.46
N THR A 160 5.71 -14.33 -2.73
CA THR A 160 5.17 -14.33 -1.37
C THR A 160 6.05 -13.54 -0.41
N VAL A 161 7.38 -13.74 -0.45
CA VAL A 161 8.34 -13.01 0.39
C VAL A 161 8.28 -11.51 0.08
N CYS A 162 8.28 -11.14 -1.20
CA CYS A 162 8.15 -9.75 -1.63
C CYS A 162 6.79 -9.15 -1.22
N GLY A 163 5.70 -9.88 -1.39
CA GLY A 163 4.36 -9.44 -1.01
C GLY A 163 4.22 -9.19 0.50
N ILE A 164 4.74 -10.10 1.33
CA ILE A 164 4.77 -9.94 2.79
C ILE A 164 5.69 -8.77 3.17
N GLY A 165 6.85 -8.63 2.54
CA GLY A 165 7.76 -7.51 2.75
C GLY A 165 7.11 -6.16 2.41
N ALA A 166 6.40 -6.09 1.28
CA ALA A 166 5.62 -4.91 0.89
C ALA A 166 4.53 -4.58 1.91
N ALA A 167 3.78 -5.59 2.36
CA ALA A 167 2.71 -5.42 3.35
C ALA A 167 3.25 -4.94 4.71
N ALA A 168 4.37 -5.50 5.17
CA ALA A 168 4.99 -5.12 6.43
C ALA A 168 5.52 -3.67 6.38
N THR A 169 6.24 -3.30 5.32
CA THR A 169 6.79 -1.95 5.16
C THR A 169 5.71 -0.90 4.95
N LEU A 170 4.63 -1.24 4.22
CA LEU A 170 3.45 -0.40 4.11
C LEU A 170 2.76 -0.22 5.47
N GLY A 171 2.56 -1.31 6.22
CA GLY A 171 2.02 -1.27 7.57
C GLY A 171 2.83 -0.39 8.51
N LEU A 172 4.15 -0.46 8.42
CA LEU A 172 5.06 0.39 9.19
C LEU A 172 4.90 1.88 8.82
N SER A 173 4.82 2.21 7.53
CA SER A 173 4.60 3.59 7.10
C SER A 173 3.28 4.18 7.60
N LEU A 174 2.21 3.36 7.63
CA LEU A 174 0.91 3.78 8.17
C LEU A 174 0.95 4.09 9.67
N VAL A 175 1.79 3.40 10.42
CA VAL A 175 1.98 3.66 11.87
C VAL A 175 2.72 4.98 12.10
N PHE A 176 3.72 5.30 11.29
CA PHE A 176 4.44 6.58 11.38
C PHE A 176 3.62 7.78 10.89
N LEU A 177 2.57 7.55 10.09
CA LEU A 177 1.64 8.61 9.64
C LEU A 177 0.61 9.02 10.71
N ARG A 178 0.45 8.25 11.79
CA ARG A 178 -0.42 8.56 12.92
C ARG A 178 0.24 9.51 13.91
#